data_ac44a14b47ab3ba36c438a3f16a4e4b9
#
_entry.id   ac44a14b47ab3ba36c438a3f16a4e4b9
#
_cell.length_a   1.000
_cell.length_b   1.000
_cell.length_c   1.000
_cell.angle_alpha   90.00
_cell.angle_beta   90.00
_cell.angle_gamma   90.00
#
_symmetry.space_group_name_H-M   'P 1'
#
loop_
_entity.id
_entity.type
_entity.pdbx_description
1 polymer ?
#
loop_
_entity_poly.entity_id
_entity_poly.type
_entity_poly.pdbx_seq_one_letter_code
_entity_poly.pdbx_strand_id
1 'polypeptide(L)'
;MSARPDAPPASAASAKRGHRVLVCPDAELLRRRVAKLGAEMGPKASVSRKVFWGDDDPFPQSFWPELTTRNLFSTPTVLVLRRADALKAEAWDRLDEGLKLQASTVLPIFCLEGRWKDGKAPVPVFLTKRGLWTAAEAAGWIWQSPGLTETTLPKFLDAWAKEKGLALDETAKRALLAALPRDALAAGLELDKLELAAGDGKRVDADMAGLIAPHGEMEFFDFMRALAARPESAPDAVRSVWARVLDDQLRPSGDKILFQLLGYMSWQARQMWMLCEGEDHKVRMNPRDKPTLARMAKQLGRSGIARVIELTLDAHLGVISGQRRPDDTLESYVAQLSALLQNASGPASSGQPGRPA
;
A
#
# COMPACT_ATOMS: atom_id res chain seq x y z
N MET A 1 3.35 10.62 -68.92
CA MET A 1 3.65 9.62 -67.84
C MET A 1 3.07 10.16 -66.56
N SER A 2 1.90 9.66 -66.21
CA SER A 2 1.13 10.14 -65.03
C SER A 2 1.49 9.26 -63.81
N ALA A 3 2.06 9.87 -62.78
CA ALA A 3 2.34 9.19 -61.52
C ALA A 3 1.03 8.90 -60.78
N ARG A 4 0.77 7.63 -60.46
CA ARG A 4 -0.31 7.21 -59.57
C ARG A 4 0.00 7.72 -58.15
N PRO A 5 -0.97 8.27 -57.42
CA PRO A 5 -0.79 8.59 -56.01
C PRO A 5 -0.67 7.30 -55.20
N ASP A 6 0.33 7.28 -54.31
CA ASP A 6 0.60 6.20 -53.37
C ASP A 6 -0.66 5.85 -52.55
N ALA A 7 -1.02 4.56 -52.59
CA ALA A 7 -2.04 4.02 -51.72
C ALA A 7 -1.56 4.15 -50.25
N PRO A 8 -2.44 4.53 -49.30
CA PRO A 8 -2.06 4.55 -47.91
C PRO A 8 -1.65 3.15 -47.46
N PRO A 9 -0.66 3.03 -46.55
CA PRO A 9 -0.21 1.74 -46.05
C PRO A 9 -1.39 0.99 -45.47
N ALA A 10 -1.58 -0.25 -45.93
CA ALA A 10 -2.62 -1.15 -45.41
C ALA A 10 -2.59 -1.13 -43.88
N SER A 11 -3.72 -0.77 -43.32
CA SER A 11 -3.95 -0.68 -41.89
C SER A 11 -3.35 -1.90 -41.18
N ALA A 12 -2.66 -1.66 -40.08
CA ALA A 12 -2.30 -2.66 -39.09
C ALA A 12 -3.60 -3.23 -38.44
N ALA A 13 -4.46 -3.81 -39.28
CA ALA A 13 -5.71 -4.41 -38.92
C ALA A 13 -5.48 -5.88 -38.57
N SER A 14 -5.88 -6.22 -37.37
CA SER A 14 -6.26 -7.58 -37.00
C SER A 14 -5.15 -8.56 -36.62
N ALA A 15 -4.13 -8.14 -35.88
CA ALA A 15 -3.63 -9.05 -34.85
C ALA A 15 -4.74 -9.17 -33.77
N LYS A 16 -5.20 -10.41 -33.45
CA LYS A 16 -6.11 -10.63 -32.32
C LYS A 16 -5.54 -9.85 -31.13
N ARG A 17 -6.23 -8.80 -30.73
CA ARG A 17 -5.83 -8.00 -29.55
C ARG A 17 -6.05 -8.88 -28.35
N GLY A 18 -5.12 -9.76 -27.99
CA GLY A 18 -5.25 -10.69 -26.87
C GLY A 18 -5.87 -10.03 -25.63
N HIS A 19 -5.89 -10.70 -24.56
CA HIS A 19 -6.32 -10.14 -23.27
C HIS A 19 -5.11 -9.57 -22.51
N ARG A 20 -5.36 -8.94 -21.36
CA ARG A 20 -4.31 -8.48 -20.44
C ARG A 20 -4.62 -8.97 -19.03
N VAL A 21 -3.59 -9.30 -18.28
CA VAL A 21 -3.69 -9.64 -16.85
C VAL A 21 -2.89 -8.64 -16.06
N LEU A 22 -3.57 -7.98 -15.12
CA LEU A 22 -2.96 -6.97 -14.24
C LEU A 22 -3.03 -7.48 -12.80
N VAL A 23 -1.89 -7.61 -12.14
CA VAL A 23 -1.79 -8.07 -10.75
C VAL A 23 -1.28 -6.94 -9.88
N CYS A 24 -2.18 -6.29 -9.14
CA CYS A 24 -1.83 -5.15 -8.29
C CYS A 24 -2.91 -4.92 -7.22
N PRO A 25 -2.54 -4.74 -5.94
CA PRO A 25 -3.50 -4.42 -4.88
C PRO A 25 -4.00 -2.97 -4.91
N ASP A 26 -3.31 -2.09 -5.65
CA ASP A 26 -3.61 -0.68 -5.69
C ASP A 26 -4.56 -0.35 -6.85
N ALA A 27 -5.76 0.10 -6.48
CA ALA A 27 -6.83 0.38 -7.44
C ALA A 27 -6.50 1.53 -8.41
N GLU A 28 -5.75 2.53 -7.95
CA GLU A 28 -5.40 3.68 -8.78
C GLU A 28 -4.32 3.32 -9.79
N LEU A 29 -3.32 2.54 -9.41
CA LEU A 29 -2.31 2.03 -10.34
C LEU A 29 -2.96 1.16 -11.43
N LEU A 30 -3.93 0.31 -11.04
CA LEU A 30 -4.73 -0.45 -12.00
C LEU A 30 -5.51 0.48 -12.95
N ARG A 31 -6.17 1.49 -12.42
CA ARG A 31 -6.94 2.47 -13.19
C ARG A 31 -6.05 3.19 -14.23
N ARG A 32 -4.86 3.64 -13.81
CA ARG A 32 -3.86 4.28 -14.69
C ARG A 32 -3.35 3.32 -15.76
N ARG A 33 -3.09 2.05 -15.39
CA ARG A 33 -2.64 1.04 -16.36
C ARG A 33 -3.72 0.70 -17.37
N VAL A 34 -4.97 0.53 -16.95
CA VAL A 34 -6.13 0.32 -17.84
C VAL A 34 -6.31 1.51 -18.79
N ALA A 35 -6.20 2.75 -18.28
CA ALA A 35 -6.31 3.94 -19.12
C ALA A 35 -5.21 3.98 -20.20
N LYS A 36 -3.98 3.62 -19.85
CA LYS A 36 -2.86 3.54 -20.80
C LYS A 36 -3.13 2.49 -21.90
N LEU A 37 -3.57 1.29 -21.51
CA LEU A 37 -3.91 0.23 -22.47
C LEU A 37 -5.10 0.63 -23.35
N GLY A 38 -6.07 1.37 -22.83
CA GLY A 38 -7.18 1.93 -23.62
C GLY A 38 -6.70 2.95 -24.64
N ALA A 39 -5.77 3.83 -24.27
CA ALA A 39 -5.19 4.81 -25.18
C ALA A 39 -4.42 4.16 -26.37
N GLU A 40 -3.88 2.97 -26.18
CA GLU A 40 -3.26 2.18 -27.26
C GLU A 40 -4.29 1.65 -28.28
N MET A 41 -5.58 1.61 -27.92
CA MET A 41 -6.66 1.17 -28.83
C MET A 41 -7.17 2.29 -29.74
N GLY A 42 -7.00 3.54 -29.36
CA GLY A 42 -7.46 4.70 -30.10
C GLY A 42 -7.64 5.94 -29.21
N PRO A 43 -8.03 7.07 -29.76
CA PRO A 43 -8.29 8.29 -29.02
C PRO A 43 -9.32 8.05 -27.88
N LYS A 44 -9.12 8.65 -26.73
CA LYS A 44 -9.95 8.45 -25.52
C LYS A 44 -11.46 8.63 -25.78
N ALA A 45 -11.84 9.54 -26.64
CA ALA A 45 -13.24 9.80 -27.00
C ALA A 45 -13.89 8.69 -27.85
N SER A 46 -13.10 7.82 -28.49
CA SER A 46 -13.58 6.73 -29.35
C SER A 46 -13.53 5.35 -28.73
N VAL A 47 -13.00 5.23 -27.50
CA VAL A 47 -12.85 3.94 -26.80
C VAL A 47 -13.88 3.85 -25.69
N SER A 48 -14.79 2.87 -25.79
CA SER A 48 -15.72 2.55 -24.70
C SER A 48 -15.02 1.76 -23.59
N ARG A 49 -15.40 1.99 -22.33
CA ARG A 49 -14.91 1.22 -21.20
C ARG A 49 -16.08 0.68 -20.39
N LYS A 50 -16.09 -0.63 -20.20
CA LYS A 50 -17.05 -1.34 -19.37
C LYS A 50 -16.33 -2.07 -18.25
N VAL A 51 -16.85 -1.95 -17.02
CA VAL A 51 -16.24 -2.50 -15.82
C VAL A 51 -17.21 -3.48 -15.18
N PHE A 52 -16.70 -4.65 -14.84
CA PHE A 52 -17.40 -5.72 -14.13
C PHE A 52 -16.59 -6.12 -12.91
N TRP A 53 -17.24 -6.74 -11.93
CA TRP A 53 -16.63 -7.16 -10.69
C TRP A 53 -16.71 -8.68 -10.52
N GLY A 54 -15.58 -9.32 -10.24
CA GLY A 54 -15.50 -10.77 -10.09
C GLY A 54 -16.06 -11.29 -8.78
N ASP A 55 -16.29 -10.42 -7.80
CA ASP A 55 -16.91 -10.70 -6.51
C ASP A 55 -18.41 -10.41 -6.47
N ASP A 56 -19.02 -9.98 -7.57
CA ASP A 56 -20.48 -9.89 -7.69
C ASP A 56 -21.10 -11.29 -7.63
N ASP A 57 -22.17 -11.46 -6.82
CA ASP A 57 -22.91 -12.70 -6.70
C ASP A 57 -24.43 -12.45 -6.90
N PRO A 58 -25.03 -12.92 -7.99
CA PRO A 58 -24.42 -13.71 -9.07
C PRO A 58 -23.56 -12.87 -10.02
N PHE A 59 -22.53 -13.51 -10.59
CA PHE A 59 -21.67 -12.86 -11.59
C PHE A 59 -22.47 -12.33 -12.78
N PRO A 60 -22.28 -11.07 -13.22
CA PRO A 60 -23.12 -10.41 -14.21
C PRO A 60 -23.13 -11.12 -15.56
N GLN A 61 -24.30 -11.63 -15.97
CA GLN A 61 -24.45 -12.36 -17.24
C GLN A 61 -24.20 -11.46 -18.46
N SER A 62 -24.37 -10.15 -18.32
CA SER A 62 -24.05 -9.16 -19.36
C SER A 62 -22.59 -9.09 -19.76
N PHE A 63 -21.68 -9.63 -18.94
CA PHE A 63 -20.24 -9.71 -19.27
C PHE A 63 -20.00 -10.53 -20.54
N TRP A 64 -20.68 -11.66 -20.70
CA TRP A 64 -20.42 -12.61 -21.79
C TRP A 64 -20.73 -12.06 -23.19
N PRO A 65 -21.90 -11.45 -23.43
CA PRO A 65 -22.15 -10.75 -24.68
C PRO A 65 -21.15 -9.63 -24.98
N GLU A 66 -20.73 -8.88 -23.98
CA GLU A 66 -19.75 -7.82 -24.17
C GLU A 66 -18.38 -8.35 -24.62
N LEU A 67 -18.00 -9.54 -24.18
CA LEU A 67 -16.75 -10.17 -24.59
C LEU A 67 -16.80 -10.68 -26.03
N THR A 68 -17.93 -11.27 -26.45
CA THR A 68 -18.01 -12.07 -27.70
C THR A 68 -18.74 -11.37 -28.84
N THR A 69 -19.65 -10.43 -28.55
CA THR A 69 -20.47 -9.80 -29.56
C THR A 69 -19.74 -8.62 -30.23
N ARG A 70 -19.73 -8.61 -31.53
CA ARG A 70 -19.25 -7.46 -32.30
C ARG A 70 -20.29 -6.36 -32.30
N ASN A 71 -19.94 -5.19 -31.78
CA ASN A 71 -20.80 -4.02 -31.88
C ASN A 71 -20.97 -3.59 -33.33
N LEU A 72 -22.19 -3.26 -33.75
CA LEU A 72 -22.49 -2.79 -35.12
C LEU A 72 -21.67 -1.56 -35.51
N PHE A 73 -21.33 -0.70 -34.57
CA PHE A 73 -20.56 0.52 -34.79
C PHE A 73 -19.04 0.36 -34.65
N SER A 74 -18.55 -0.90 -34.50
CA SER A 74 -17.12 -1.22 -34.41
C SER A 74 -16.34 -0.40 -33.37
N THR A 75 -17.01 0.12 -32.35
CA THR A 75 -16.39 0.94 -31.30
C THR A 75 -15.40 0.09 -30.48
N PRO A 76 -14.12 0.46 -30.43
CA PRO A 76 -13.16 -0.23 -29.58
C PRO A 76 -13.63 -0.21 -28.12
N THR A 77 -13.61 -1.37 -27.47
CA THR A 77 -14.11 -1.51 -26.09
C THR A 77 -13.04 -2.13 -25.20
N VAL A 78 -12.72 -1.45 -24.08
CA VAL A 78 -11.94 -2.04 -23.00
C VAL A 78 -12.90 -2.66 -22.01
N LEU A 79 -12.83 -3.97 -21.88
CA LEU A 79 -13.68 -4.75 -20.96
C LEU A 79 -12.86 -5.12 -19.73
N VAL A 80 -13.12 -4.45 -18.61
CA VAL A 80 -12.35 -4.61 -17.37
C VAL A 80 -13.11 -5.50 -16.40
N LEU A 81 -12.46 -6.56 -15.94
CA LEU A 81 -12.96 -7.41 -14.87
C LEU A 81 -12.08 -7.16 -13.62
N ARG A 82 -12.62 -6.40 -12.66
CA ARG A 82 -12.01 -6.11 -11.37
C ARG A 82 -12.17 -7.30 -10.43
N ARG A 83 -11.29 -7.43 -9.46
CA ARG A 83 -11.30 -8.52 -8.46
C ARG A 83 -11.49 -9.90 -9.09
N ALA A 84 -10.84 -10.13 -10.22
CA ALA A 84 -10.94 -11.39 -10.93
C ALA A 84 -10.38 -12.58 -10.11
N ASP A 85 -9.55 -12.32 -9.11
CA ASP A 85 -9.07 -13.29 -8.12
C ASP A 85 -10.18 -13.88 -7.23
N ALA A 86 -11.34 -13.22 -7.13
CA ALA A 86 -12.51 -13.75 -6.43
C ALA A 86 -13.32 -14.78 -7.25
N LEU A 87 -13.09 -14.87 -8.56
CA LEU A 87 -13.79 -15.82 -9.42
C LEU A 87 -13.45 -17.26 -9.07
N LYS A 88 -14.49 -18.11 -9.09
CA LYS A 88 -14.34 -19.56 -8.95
C LYS A 88 -13.72 -20.18 -10.23
N ALA A 89 -13.21 -21.40 -10.08
CA ALA A 89 -12.53 -22.11 -11.17
C ALA A 89 -13.40 -22.27 -12.43
N GLU A 90 -14.69 -22.55 -12.25
CA GLU A 90 -15.65 -22.73 -13.37
C GLU A 90 -15.82 -21.44 -14.20
N ALA A 91 -15.80 -20.28 -13.54
CA ALA A 91 -15.87 -19.00 -14.25
C ALA A 91 -14.62 -18.75 -15.11
N TRP A 92 -13.46 -19.16 -14.63
CA TRP A 92 -12.22 -19.10 -15.40
C TRP A 92 -12.21 -20.07 -16.59
N ASP A 93 -12.82 -21.28 -16.46
CA ASP A 93 -12.99 -22.21 -17.59
C ASP A 93 -13.85 -21.58 -18.69
N ARG A 94 -14.95 -20.95 -18.29
CA ARG A 94 -15.82 -20.23 -19.23
C ARG A 94 -15.12 -19.01 -19.86
N LEU A 95 -14.22 -18.34 -19.14
CA LEU A 95 -13.38 -17.26 -19.71
C LEU A 95 -12.41 -17.76 -20.75
N ASP A 96 -11.73 -18.90 -20.51
CA ASP A 96 -10.85 -19.53 -21.50
C ASP A 96 -11.59 -19.84 -22.82
N GLU A 97 -12.83 -20.31 -22.73
CA GLU A 97 -13.66 -20.55 -23.91
C GLU A 97 -14.12 -19.23 -24.56
N GLY A 98 -14.59 -18.28 -23.76
CA GLY A 98 -15.03 -16.97 -24.23
C GLY A 98 -13.97 -16.19 -24.97
N LEU A 99 -12.70 -16.29 -24.53
CA LEU A 99 -11.58 -15.64 -25.18
C LEU A 99 -11.28 -16.20 -26.59
N LYS A 100 -11.64 -17.46 -26.87
CA LYS A 100 -11.53 -18.03 -28.23
C LYS A 100 -12.51 -17.36 -29.18
N LEU A 101 -13.64 -16.90 -28.65
CA LEU A 101 -14.73 -16.23 -29.37
C LEU A 101 -14.67 -14.69 -29.25
N GLN A 102 -13.62 -14.17 -28.62
CA GLN A 102 -13.47 -12.73 -28.37
C GLN A 102 -13.66 -11.90 -29.62
N ALA A 103 -14.45 -10.83 -29.52
CA ALA A 103 -14.60 -9.86 -30.60
C ALA A 103 -13.30 -9.06 -30.80
N SER A 104 -12.90 -8.86 -32.04
CA SER A 104 -11.64 -8.18 -32.42
C SER A 104 -11.56 -6.71 -31.94
N THR A 105 -12.71 -6.09 -31.65
CA THR A 105 -12.82 -4.73 -31.15
C THR A 105 -12.73 -4.64 -29.62
N VAL A 106 -12.72 -5.77 -28.90
CA VAL A 106 -12.75 -5.84 -27.44
C VAL A 106 -11.36 -6.19 -26.91
N LEU A 107 -10.89 -5.44 -25.91
CA LEU A 107 -9.70 -5.75 -25.13
C LEU A 107 -10.13 -6.14 -23.70
N PRO A 108 -10.18 -7.44 -23.37
CA PRO A 108 -10.42 -7.88 -22.02
C PRO A 108 -9.20 -7.63 -21.13
N ILE A 109 -9.45 -7.13 -19.93
CA ILE A 109 -8.42 -6.88 -18.91
C ILE A 109 -8.90 -7.50 -17.61
N PHE A 110 -8.15 -8.47 -17.08
CA PHE A 110 -8.41 -9.17 -15.84
C PHE A 110 -7.52 -8.59 -14.73
N CYS A 111 -8.13 -8.00 -13.69
CA CYS A 111 -7.43 -7.40 -12.57
C CYS A 111 -7.48 -8.34 -11.36
N LEU A 112 -6.31 -8.80 -10.89
CA LEU A 112 -6.11 -9.56 -9.67
C LEU A 112 -5.64 -8.58 -8.59
N GLU A 113 -6.45 -8.39 -7.54
CA GLU A 113 -6.31 -7.29 -6.58
C GLU A 113 -5.90 -7.78 -5.18
N GLY A 114 -5.54 -9.04 -5.05
CA GLY A 114 -5.07 -9.62 -3.79
C GLY A 114 -3.80 -8.94 -3.27
N ARG A 115 -3.61 -9.01 -1.95
CA ARG A 115 -2.41 -8.48 -1.28
C ARG A 115 -1.20 -9.37 -1.55
N TRP A 116 -0.07 -8.76 -1.86
CA TRP A 116 1.21 -9.46 -1.98
C TRP A 116 1.66 -10.02 -0.64
N LYS A 117 2.20 -11.23 -0.65
CA LYS A 117 2.76 -11.89 0.53
C LYS A 117 4.22 -12.26 0.27
N ASP A 118 5.11 -11.86 1.15
CA ASP A 118 6.56 -12.15 1.05
C ASP A 118 7.16 -11.83 -0.33
N GLY A 119 6.75 -10.70 -0.91
CA GLY A 119 7.20 -10.27 -2.23
C GLY A 119 6.63 -11.06 -3.41
N LYS A 120 5.70 -11.99 -3.16
CA LYS A 120 5.06 -12.81 -4.20
C LYS A 120 3.69 -12.29 -4.57
N ALA A 121 3.43 -12.25 -5.88
CA ALA A 121 2.13 -11.87 -6.42
C ALA A 121 1.04 -12.88 -5.99
N PRO A 122 -0.15 -12.43 -5.59
CA PRO A 122 -1.25 -13.28 -5.12
C PRO A 122 -2.00 -13.92 -6.30
N VAL A 123 -1.30 -14.70 -7.11
CA VAL A 123 -1.88 -15.40 -8.25
C VAL A 123 -2.32 -16.80 -7.83
N PRO A 124 -3.60 -17.17 -8.01
CA PRO A 124 -4.07 -18.51 -7.72
C PRO A 124 -3.31 -19.56 -8.57
N VAL A 125 -2.83 -20.63 -7.93
CA VAL A 125 -2.04 -21.68 -8.60
C VAL A 125 -2.79 -22.33 -9.77
N PHE A 126 -4.11 -22.50 -9.63
CA PHE A 126 -4.92 -23.07 -10.71
C PHE A 126 -4.97 -22.16 -11.94
N LEU A 127 -4.84 -20.83 -11.77
CA LEU A 127 -4.85 -19.87 -12.86
C LEU A 127 -3.58 -19.93 -13.70
N THR A 128 -2.41 -20.11 -13.08
CA THR A 128 -1.12 -20.16 -13.77
C THR A 128 -0.99 -21.36 -14.72
N LYS A 129 -1.83 -22.37 -14.54
CA LYS A 129 -1.86 -23.58 -15.39
C LYS A 129 -2.85 -23.48 -16.59
N ARG A 130 -3.60 -22.38 -16.70
CA ARG A 130 -4.62 -22.20 -17.73
C ARG A 130 -4.06 -21.63 -19.02
N GLY A 131 -4.74 -21.95 -20.13
CA GLY A 131 -4.36 -21.49 -21.46
C GLY A 131 -4.29 -19.98 -21.60
N LEU A 132 -5.25 -19.26 -20.98
CA LEU A 132 -5.23 -17.79 -20.98
C LEU A 132 -3.98 -17.22 -20.26
N TRP A 133 -3.53 -17.82 -19.17
CA TRP A 133 -2.36 -17.35 -18.46
C TRP A 133 -1.08 -17.59 -19.26
N THR A 134 -0.89 -18.81 -19.75
CA THR A 134 0.31 -19.18 -20.53
C THR A 134 0.40 -18.36 -21.81
N ALA A 135 -0.74 -18.08 -22.47
CA ALA A 135 -0.79 -17.20 -23.63
C ALA A 135 -0.42 -15.74 -23.27
N ALA A 136 -0.94 -15.22 -22.14
CA ALA A 136 -0.61 -13.88 -21.68
C ALA A 136 0.87 -13.77 -21.29
N GLU A 137 1.43 -14.78 -20.65
CA GLU A 137 2.84 -14.83 -20.25
C GLU A 137 3.76 -14.86 -21.48
N ALA A 138 3.49 -15.76 -22.42
CA ALA A 138 4.26 -15.86 -23.68
C ALA A 138 4.23 -14.57 -24.52
N ALA A 139 3.12 -13.82 -24.47
CA ALA A 139 2.95 -12.57 -25.18
C ALA A 139 3.40 -11.32 -24.42
N GLY A 140 3.86 -11.45 -23.16
CA GLY A 140 4.23 -10.31 -22.33
C GLY A 140 3.02 -9.43 -21.92
N TRP A 141 1.84 -10.02 -21.79
CA TRP A 141 0.58 -9.33 -21.48
C TRP A 141 0.24 -9.31 -20.00
N ILE A 142 1.12 -9.87 -19.17
CA ILE A 142 0.98 -9.84 -17.71
C ILE A 142 1.76 -8.63 -17.18
N TRP A 143 1.07 -7.77 -16.45
CA TRP A 143 1.70 -6.70 -15.71
C TRP A 143 1.51 -6.94 -14.20
N GLN A 144 2.58 -6.83 -13.43
CA GLN A 144 2.58 -7.06 -12.01
C GLN A 144 3.19 -5.87 -11.26
N SER A 145 2.54 -5.47 -10.17
CA SER A 145 3.03 -4.42 -9.28
C SER A 145 2.58 -4.70 -7.84
N PRO A 146 3.48 -4.62 -6.86
CA PRO A 146 3.11 -4.74 -5.46
C PRO A 146 2.40 -3.50 -4.89
N GLY A 147 2.07 -2.51 -5.72
CA GLY A 147 1.62 -1.20 -5.28
C GLY A 147 2.77 -0.24 -5.02
N LEU A 148 2.51 0.82 -4.24
CA LEU A 148 3.55 1.75 -3.81
C LEU A 148 4.28 1.17 -2.58
N THR A 149 5.52 0.76 -2.80
CA THR A 149 6.44 0.24 -1.79
C THR A 149 7.68 1.14 -1.71
N GLU A 150 8.59 0.88 -0.79
CA GLU A 150 9.88 1.59 -0.72
C GLU A 150 10.66 1.56 -2.04
N THR A 151 10.50 0.48 -2.81
CA THR A 151 11.21 0.29 -4.07
C THR A 151 10.48 0.87 -5.29
N THR A 152 9.17 1.00 -5.24
CA THR A 152 8.34 1.47 -6.36
C THR A 152 7.96 2.95 -6.25
N LEU A 153 7.83 3.48 -5.03
CA LEU A 153 7.51 4.88 -4.78
C LEU A 153 8.51 5.88 -5.40
N PRO A 154 9.84 5.65 -5.37
CA PRO A 154 10.78 6.53 -6.04
C PRO A 154 10.52 6.65 -7.54
N LYS A 155 10.23 5.54 -8.21
CA LYS A 155 9.90 5.52 -9.64
C LYS A 155 8.59 6.22 -9.95
N PHE A 156 7.60 6.11 -9.05
CA PHE A 156 6.34 6.79 -9.17
C PHE A 156 6.51 8.31 -9.07
N LEU A 157 7.30 8.78 -8.10
CA LEU A 157 7.65 10.20 -7.91
C LEU A 157 8.42 10.75 -9.11
N ASP A 158 9.44 10.02 -9.61
CA ASP A 158 10.22 10.44 -10.78
C ASP A 158 9.35 10.54 -12.05
N ALA A 159 8.43 9.59 -12.23
CA ALA A 159 7.50 9.60 -13.37
C ALA A 159 6.55 10.81 -13.29
N TRP A 160 6.01 11.13 -12.11
CA TRP A 160 5.17 12.29 -11.89
C TRP A 160 5.93 13.59 -12.17
N ALA A 161 7.12 13.75 -11.58
CA ALA A 161 7.93 14.97 -11.78
C ALA A 161 8.25 15.19 -13.26
N LYS A 162 8.61 14.12 -13.98
CA LYS A 162 8.86 14.16 -15.43
C LYS A 162 7.61 14.54 -16.23
N GLU A 163 6.46 13.96 -15.91
CA GLU A 163 5.18 14.24 -16.58
C GLU A 163 4.76 15.70 -16.42
N LYS A 164 4.99 16.27 -15.21
CA LYS A 164 4.65 17.65 -14.88
C LYS A 164 5.74 18.67 -15.25
N GLY A 165 6.91 18.18 -15.66
CA GLY A 165 8.07 19.04 -15.96
C GLY A 165 8.63 19.75 -14.72
N LEU A 166 8.54 19.11 -13.55
CA LEU A 166 8.99 19.63 -12.27
C LEU A 166 10.43 19.21 -11.99
N ALA A 167 11.24 20.14 -11.47
CA ALA A 167 12.59 19.88 -10.98
C ALA A 167 12.53 19.48 -9.50
N LEU A 168 13.13 18.32 -9.18
CA LEU A 168 13.33 17.82 -7.83
C LEU A 168 14.81 17.70 -7.57
N ASP A 169 15.31 18.29 -6.48
CA ASP A 169 16.65 17.96 -6.00
C ASP A 169 16.62 16.70 -5.11
N GLU A 170 17.80 16.12 -4.83
CA GLU A 170 17.91 14.89 -4.04
C GLU A 170 17.42 15.07 -2.59
N THR A 171 17.47 16.27 -2.04
CA THR A 171 17.01 16.59 -0.69
C THR A 171 15.48 16.61 -0.67
N ALA A 172 14.86 17.31 -1.62
CA ALA A 172 13.42 17.31 -1.82
C ALA A 172 12.88 15.90 -2.08
N LYS A 173 13.52 15.15 -2.99
CA LYS A 173 13.14 13.79 -3.29
C LYS A 173 13.15 12.91 -2.03
N ARG A 174 14.17 13.00 -1.21
CA ARG A 174 14.28 12.23 0.03
C ARG A 174 13.20 12.61 1.04
N ALA A 175 12.94 13.91 1.21
CA ALA A 175 11.87 14.41 2.09
C ALA A 175 10.49 13.95 1.64
N LEU A 176 10.19 14.06 0.33
CA LEU A 176 8.93 13.61 -0.24
C LEU A 176 8.73 12.10 -0.11
N LEU A 177 9.75 11.29 -0.36
CA LEU A 177 9.67 9.83 -0.22
C LEU A 177 9.39 9.39 1.23
N ALA A 178 9.83 10.18 2.21
CA ALA A 178 9.53 9.94 3.61
C ALA A 178 8.10 10.34 4.01
N ALA A 179 7.53 11.36 3.34
CA ALA A 179 6.22 11.93 3.69
C ALA A 179 5.06 11.34 2.88
N LEU A 180 5.30 10.91 1.62
CA LEU A 180 4.24 10.43 0.73
C LEU A 180 3.58 9.14 1.23
N PRO A 181 2.23 9.06 1.13
CA PRO A 181 1.50 7.86 1.44
C PRO A 181 1.82 6.70 0.48
N ARG A 182 1.59 5.46 0.94
CA ARG A 182 1.79 4.23 0.16
C ARG A 182 0.55 3.81 -0.65
N ASP A 183 -0.47 4.64 -0.69
CA ASP A 183 -1.64 4.53 -1.55
C ASP A 183 -1.46 5.45 -2.76
N ALA A 184 -1.62 4.94 -3.97
CA ALA A 184 -1.32 5.73 -5.18
C ALA A 184 -2.32 6.86 -5.44
N LEU A 185 -3.57 6.74 -4.97
CA LEU A 185 -4.55 7.81 -5.06
C LEU A 185 -4.18 8.94 -4.10
N ALA A 186 -3.94 8.60 -2.84
CA ALA A 186 -3.55 9.57 -1.82
C ALA A 186 -2.22 10.24 -2.19
N ALA A 187 -1.20 9.46 -2.62
CA ALA A 187 0.06 10.02 -3.10
C ALA A 187 -0.13 10.97 -4.29
N GLY A 188 -1.00 10.61 -5.23
CA GLY A 188 -1.34 11.45 -6.38
C GLY A 188 -1.94 12.79 -5.95
N LEU A 189 -2.90 12.78 -5.02
CA LEU A 189 -3.53 14.00 -4.51
C LEU A 189 -2.54 14.91 -3.78
N GLU A 190 -1.62 14.33 -2.99
CA GLU A 190 -0.55 15.09 -2.34
C GLU A 190 0.40 15.72 -3.38
N LEU A 191 0.77 14.97 -4.39
CA LEU A 191 1.61 15.45 -5.47
C LEU A 191 0.94 16.55 -6.31
N ASP A 192 -0.37 16.45 -6.54
CA ASP A 192 -1.12 17.51 -7.23
C ASP A 192 -1.14 18.83 -6.41
N LYS A 193 -1.19 18.75 -5.07
CA LYS A 193 -1.04 19.93 -4.20
C LYS A 193 0.35 20.55 -4.34
N LEU A 194 1.39 19.73 -4.40
CA LEU A 194 2.76 20.21 -4.58
C LEU A 194 2.98 20.85 -5.95
N GLU A 195 2.36 20.32 -7.00
CA GLU A 195 2.37 20.94 -8.32
C GLU A 195 1.77 22.37 -8.28
N LEU A 196 0.63 22.52 -7.60
CA LEU A 196 0.00 23.83 -7.41
C LEU A 196 0.87 24.79 -6.60
N ALA A 197 1.51 24.30 -5.54
CA ALA A 197 2.40 25.09 -4.70
C ALA A 197 3.69 25.52 -5.42
N ALA A 198 4.22 24.66 -6.30
CA ALA A 198 5.40 24.96 -7.10
C ALA A 198 5.17 26.08 -8.16
N GLY A 199 3.91 26.24 -8.60
CA GLY A 199 3.49 27.29 -9.53
C GLY A 199 4.33 27.34 -10.81
N ASP A 200 4.57 28.55 -11.31
CA ASP A 200 5.34 28.78 -12.55
C ASP A 200 6.83 28.45 -12.40
N GLY A 201 7.35 28.43 -11.15
CA GLY A 201 8.75 28.11 -10.86
C GLY A 201 9.14 26.67 -11.15
N LYS A 202 8.15 25.78 -11.25
CA LYS A 202 8.32 24.34 -11.56
C LYS A 202 9.42 23.64 -10.76
N ARG A 203 9.67 24.12 -9.56
CA ARG A 203 10.65 23.56 -8.63
C ARG A 203 9.95 23.18 -7.32
N VAL A 204 10.23 21.98 -6.88
CA VAL A 204 9.79 21.47 -5.57
C VAL A 204 11.02 21.29 -4.68
N ASP A 205 11.03 21.96 -3.54
CA ASP A 205 12.09 21.88 -2.55
C ASP A 205 11.71 20.99 -1.35
N ALA A 206 12.67 20.82 -0.43
CA ALA A 206 12.47 19.97 0.73
C ALA A 206 11.42 20.50 1.71
N ASP A 207 11.27 21.85 1.81
CA ASP A 207 10.33 22.48 2.73
C ASP A 207 8.89 22.24 2.30
N MET A 208 8.66 22.07 0.99
CA MET A 208 7.33 21.70 0.46
C MET A 208 6.88 20.31 0.92
N ALA A 209 7.77 19.43 1.35
CA ALA A 209 7.37 18.15 1.94
C ALA A 209 6.49 18.35 3.20
N GLY A 210 6.63 19.47 3.89
CA GLY A 210 5.78 19.86 5.02
C GLY A 210 4.32 20.15 4.63
N LEU A 211 4.02 20.37 3.34
CA LEU A 211 2.66 20.55 2.83
C LEU A 211 1.90 19.22 2.67
N ILE A 212 2.64 18.11 2.64
CA ILE A 212 2.04 16.78 2.56
C ILE A 212 1.40 16.50 3.91
N ALA A 213 0.07 16.31 3.90
CA ALA A 213 -0.61 15.86 5.09
C ALA A 213 -0.06 14.48 5.47
N PRO A 214 0.19 14.21 6.75
CA PRO A 214 0.61 12.88 7.19
C PRO A 214 -0.49 11.87 6.85
N HIS A 215 -0.31 11.20 5.73
CA HIS A 215 -1.19 10.14 5.25
C HIS A 215 -0.48 8.81 5.51
N GLY A 216 -1.10 7.94 6.18
CA GLY A 216 -0.61 6.57 6.35
C GLY A 216 -1.17 5.94 7.60
N GLU A 217 -1.48 4.65 7.50
CA GLU A 217 -1.52 3.80 8.68
C GLU A 217 -0.22 4.08 9.43
N MET A 218 -0.34 4.53 10.67
CA MET A 218 0.82 4.73 11.54
C MET A 218 1.60 3.42 11.58
N GLU A 219 2.84 3.43 11.08
CA GLU A 219 3.70 2.28 11.28
C GLU A 219 4.00 2.24 12.78
N PHE A 220 3.24 1.44 13.51
CA PHE A 220 3.35 1.34 14.98
C PHE A 220 4.78 1.06 15.45
N PHE A 221 5.61 0.49 14.57
CA PHE A 221 7.02 0.29 14.87
C PHE A 221 7.81 1.61 14.87
N ASP A 222 7.52 2.52 13.95
CA ASP A 222 8.11 3.87 13.93
C ASP A 222 7.64 4.71 15.10
N PHE A 223 6.37 4.53 15.49
CA PHE A 223 5.83 5.11 16.71
C PHE A 223 6.59 4.64 17.95
N MET A 224 6.80 3.34 18.11
CA MET A 224 7.57 2.78 19.21
C MET A 224 9.02 3.26 19.21
N ARG A 225 9.63 3.36 18.04
CA ARG A 225 11.00 3.90 17.89
C ARG A 225 11.07 5.36 18.32
N ALA A 226 10.09 6.17 17.93
CA ALA A 226 10.01 7.57 18.33
C ALA A 226 9.79 7.72 19.84
N LEU A 227 8.91 6.92 20.44
CA LEU A 227 8.70 6.92 21.89
C LEU A 227 9.94 6.49 22.69
N ALA A 228 10.72 5.56 22.14
CA ALA A 228 11.98 5.09 22.77
C ALA A 228 13.17 6.03 22.53
N ALA A 229 13.04 7.02 21.62
CA ALA A 229 14.08 8.01 21.38
C ALA A 229 14.18 8.98 22.58
N ARG A 230 15.42 9.33 22.97
CA ARG A 230 15.59 10.34 24.02
C ARG A 230 15.06 11.69 23.55
N PRO A 231 14.32 12.44 24.39
CA PRO A 231 13.77 13.76 24.04
C PRO A 231 14.84 14.75 23.56
N GLU A 232 16.07 14.63 24.09
CA GLU A 232 17.22 15.46 23.74
C GLU A 232 17.75 15.22 22.33
N SER A 233 17.54 13.99 21.79
CA SER A 233 18.06 13.60 20.49
C SER A 233 17.07 13.74 19.34
N ALA A 234 15.75 13.78 19.63
CA ALA A 234 14.72 13.88 18.59
C ALA A 234 13.38 14.43 19.13
N PRO A 235 13.34 15.67 19.67
CA PRO A 235 12.10 16.24 20.23
C PRO A 235 10.97 16.35 19.18
N ASP A 236 11.35 16.59 17.91
CA ASP A 236 10.40 16.74 16.81
C ASP A 236 9.85 15.40 16.32
N ALA A 237 10.58 14.30 16.50
CA ALA A 237 10.11 12.96 16.10
C ALA A 237 8.92 12.51 16.97
N VAL A 238 8.99 12.72 18.29
CA VAL A 238 7.88 12.41 19.21
C VAL A 238 6.67 13.30 18.91
N ARG A 239 6.91 14.59 18.67
CA ARG A 239 5.85 15.56 18.33
C ARG A 239 5.17 15.24 17.02
N SER A 240 5.93 14.90 15.98
CA SER A 240 5.38 14.56 14.66
C SER A 240 4.57 13.26 14.69
N VAL A 241 5.01 12.28 15.47
CA VAL A 241 4.28 11.03 15.65
C VAL A 241 3.00 11.28 16.43
N TRP A 242 3.05 12.11 17.49
CA TRP A 242 1.89 12.47 18.28
C TRP A 242 0.86 13.26 17.46
N ALA A 243 1.30 14.21 16.67
CA ALA A 243 0.44 14.94 15.73
C ALA A 243 -0.29 14.00 14.74
N ARG A 244 0.40 12.95 14.26
CA ARG A 244 -0.24 11.92 13.40
C ARG A 244 -1.30 11.12 14.16
N VAL A 245 -1.03 10.72 15.39
CA VAL A 245 -2.00 9.99 16.23
C VAL A 245 -3.26 10.83 16.44
N LEU A 246 -3.09 12.12 16.74
CA LEU A 246 -4.21 13.04 16.95
C LEU A 246 -4.99 13.31 15.67
N ASP A 247 -4.31 13.48 14.53
CA ASP A 247 -4.95 13.69 13.23
C ASP A 247 -5.77 12.48 12.78
N ASP A 248 -5.26 11.28 13.03
CA ASP A 248 -5.99 10.03 12.73
C ASP A 248 -7.18 9.80 13.69
N GLN A 249 -7.13 10.29 14.93
CA GLN A 249 -8.27 10.25 15.86
C GLN A 249 -9.43 11.14 15.45
N LEU A 250 -9.15 12.28 14.81
CA LEU A 250 -10.18 13.21 14.33
C LEU A 250 -10.97 12.67 13.13
N ARG A 251 -10.56 11.51 12.59
CA ARG A 251 -11.29 10.83 11.51
C ARG A 251 -12.45 9.97 12.05
N PRO A 252 -13.51 9.73 11.26
CA PRO A 252 -14.67 8.91 11.69
C PRO A 252 -14.35 7.46 12.12
N SER A 253 -13.09 7.03 11.98
CA SER A 253 -12.60 5.70 12.36
C SER A 253 -11.65 5.72 13.56
N GLY A 254 -11.56 6.82 14.30
CA GLY A 254 -10.58 7.03 15.40
C GLY A 254 -10.58 5.95 16.49
N ASP A 255 -11.75 5.42 16.85
CA ASP A 255 -11.87 4.33 17.84
C ASP A 255 -11.09 3.07 17.46
N LYS A 256 -10.83 2.84 16.16
CA LYS A 256 -10.08 1.69 15.69
C LYS A 256 -8.58 1.79 15.99
N ILE A 257 -8.04 3.01 16.05
CA ILE A 257 -6.59 3.24 16.23
C ILE A 257 -6.14 2.77 17.60
N LEU A 258 -6.90 3.08 18.66
CA LEU A 258 -6.58 2.62 20.00
C LEU A 258 -6.49 1.08 20.04
N PHE A 259 -7.50 0.38 19.55
CA PHE A 259 -7.51 -1.08 19.56
C PHE A 259 -6.41 -1.70 18.71
N GLN A 260 -6.09 -1.09 17.56
CA GLN A 260 -4.96 -1.49 16.72
C GLN A 260 -3.63 -1.31 17.46
N LEU A 261 -3.43 -0.16 18.10
CA LEU A 261 -2.24 0.11 18.92
C LEU A 261 -2.11 -0.88 20.08
N LEU A 262 -3.18 -1.11 20.84
CA LEU A 262 -3.18 -2.06 21.96
C LEU A 262 -2.88 -3.50 21.47
N GLY A 263 -3.47 -3.92 20.36
CA GLY A 263 -3.19 -5.22 19.76
C GLY A 263 -1.73 -5.35 19.32
N TYR A 264 -1.20 -4.33 18.66
CA TYR A 264 0.19 -4.28 18.25
C TYR A 264 1.15 -4.29 19.45
N MET A 265 0.87 -3.52 20.50
CA MET A 265 1.68 -3.48 21.70
C MET A 265 1.69 -4.81 22.46
N SER A 266 0.56 -5.48 22.53
CA SER A 266 0.47 -6.83 23.12
C SER A 266 1.35 -7.83 22.34
N TRP A 267 1.33 -7.74 20.99
CA TRP A 267 2.16 -8.58 20.15
C TRP A 267 3.65 -8.25 20.32
N GLN A 268 4.03 -6.97 20.32
CA GLN A 268 5.41 -6.52 20.52
C GLN A 268 5.96 -6.97 21.89
N ALA A 269 5.17 -6.81 22.96
CA ALA A 269 5.58 -7.24 24.29
C ALA A 269 5.86 -8.74 24.34
N ARG A 270 5.07 -9.58 23.64
CA ARG A 270 5.35 -11.01 23.52
C ARG A 270 6.66 -11.29 22.77
N GLN A 271 6.94 -10.56 21.69
CA GLN A 271 8.21 -10.72 20.96
C GLN A 271 9.40 -10.32 21.84
N MET A 272 9.30 -9.20 22.58
CA MET A 272 10.32 -8.77 23.54
C MET A 272 10.53 -9.79 24.64
N TRP A 273 9.46 -10.38 25.16
CA TRP A 273 9.56 -11.44 26.17
C TRP A 273 10.33 -12.65 25.67
N MET A 274 10.02 -13.13 24.45
CA MET A 274 10.74 -14.25 23.82
C MET A 274 12.23 -13.93 23.66
N LEU A 275 12.58 -12.70 23.30
CA LEU A 275 13.97 -12.27 23.20
C LEU A 275 14.67 -12.26 24.56
N CYS A 276 13.98 -11.87 25.64
CA CYS A 276 14.53 -11.93 27.00
C CYS A 276 14.74 -13.36 27.51
N GLU A 277 13.93 -14.31 27.04
CA GLU A 277 14.06 -15.73 27.41
C GLU A 277 15.06 -16.49 26.51
N GLY A 278 15.69 -15.83 25.53
CA GLY A 278 16.61 -16.49 24.59
C GLY A 278 15.92 -17.34 23.53
N GLU A 279 14.62 -17.17 23.35
CA GLU A 279 13.81 -17.89 22.36
C GLU A 279 13.78 -17.19 20.99
N ASP A 280 14.92 -16.72 20.52
CA ASP A 280 15.07 -15.96 19.27
C ASP A 280 14.47 -16.63 18.03
N HIS A 281 14.44 -17.97 18.02
CA HIS A 281 13.88 -18.76 16.93
C HIS A 281 12.35 -18.71 16.82
N LYS A 282 11.68 -18.33 17.91
CA LYS A 282 10.21 -18.17 17.95
C LYS A 282 9.75 -16.76 17.55
N VAL A 283 10.67 -15.80 17.49
CA VAL A 283 10.36 -14.41 17.18
C VAL A 283 9.95 -14.26 15.71
N ARG A 284 8.71 -13.79 15.49
CA ARG A 284 8.13 -13.60 14.16
C ARG A 284 8.03 -12.12 13.83
N MET A 285 9.07 -11.57 13.21
CA MET A 285 9.10 -10.18 12.77
C MET A 285 10.06 -9.98 11.60
N ASN A 286 10.01 -8.80 10.99
CA ASN A 286 10.94 -8.44 9.92
C ASN A 286 12.39 -8.47 10.46
N PRO A 287 13.32 -9.14 9.79
CA PRO A 287 14.74 -9.21 10.20
C PRO A 287 15.40 -7.84 10.42
N ARG A 288 14.94 -6.80 9.72
CA ARG A 288 15.45 -5.43 9.88
C ARG A 288 15.11 -4.81 11.23
N ASP A 289 13.97 -5.18 11.82
CA ASP A 289 13.44 -4.59 13.04
C ASP A 289 13.88 -5.36 14.30
N LYS A 290 14.27 -6.62 14.11
CA LYS A 290 14.70 -7.51 15.21
C LYS A 290 15.83 -6.91 16.09
N PRO A 291 16.90 -6.28 15.54
CA PRO A 291 17.96 -5.70 16.37
C PRO A 291 17.47 -4.55 17.25
N THR A 292 16.55 -3.74 16.75
CA THR A 292 15.95 -2.62 17.50
C THR A 292 15.08 -3.15 18.63
N LEU A 293 14.24 -4.14 18.35
CA LEU A 293 13.40 -4.76 19.36
C LEU A 293 14.22 -5.49 20.44
N ALA A 294 15.29 -6.17 20.06
CA ALA A 294 16.20 -6.83 21.00
C ALA A 294 16.87 -5.84 21.96
N ARG A 295 17.25 -4.65 21.45
CA ARG A 295 17.77 -3.56 22.27
C ARG A 295 16.73 -3.06 23.26
N MET A 296 15.50 -2.81 22.81
CA MET A 296 14.40 -2.38 23.67
C MET A 296 14.08 -3.43 24.73
N ALA A 297 14.03 -4.70 24.36
CA ALA A 297 13.80 -5.80 25.28
C ALA A 297 14.90 -5.87 26.38
N LYS A 298 16.16 -5.68 25.99
CA LYS A 298 17.29 -5.63 26.95
C LYS A 298 17.19 -4.42 27.88
N GLN A 299 16.78 -3.27 27.37
CA GLN A 299 16.63 -2.03 28.18
C GLN A 299 15.49 -2.15 29.18
N LEU A 300 14.34 -2.64 28.76
CA LEU A 300 13.16 -2.83 29.63
C LEU A 300 13.35 -3.96 30.64
N GLY A 301 14.03 -5.02 30.27
CA GLY A 301 14.10 -6.22 31.07
C GLY A 301 12.72 -6.89 31.29
N ARG A 302 12.67 -7.99 32.03
CA ARG A 302 11.42 -8.72 32.28
C ARG A 302 10.36 -7.86 32.98
N SER A 303 10.76 -7.08 33.98
CA SER A 303 9.84 -6.21 34.75
C SER A 303 9.24 -5.10 33.90
N GLY A 304 10.05 -4.45 33.06
CA GLY A 304 9.56 -3.41 32.15
C GLY A 304 8.61 -3.97 31.09
N ILE A 305 8.91 -5.14 30.53
CA ILE A 305 8.03 -5.81 29.56
C ILE A 305 6.70 -6.22 30.22
N ALA A 306 6.74 -6.77 31.45
CA ALA A 306 5.53 -7.07 32.20
C ALA A 306 4.69 -5.80 32.40
N ARG A 307 5.34 -4.67 32.71
CA ARG A 307 4.65 -3.38 32.89
C ARG A 307 4.01 -2.90 31.58
N VAL A 308 4.63 -3.09 30.42
CA VAL A 308 4.02 -2.81 29.09
C VAL A 308 2.73 -3.64 28.92
N ILE A 309 2.78 -4.92 29.27
CA ILE A 309 1.59 -5.81 29.18
C ILE A 309 0.48 -5.33 30.11
N GLU A 310 0.79 -5.01 31.35
CA GLU A 310 -0.17 -4.48 32.35
C GLU A 310 -0.85 -3.20 31.87
N LEU A 311 -0.06 -2.22 31.40
CA LEU A 311 -0.58 -0.95 30.86
C LEU A 311 -1.51 -1.19 29.66
N THR A 312 -1.14 -2.11 28.79
CA THR A 312 -1.94 -2.44 27.61
C THR A 312 -3.27 -3.11 27.98
N LEU A 313 -3.24 -4.02 28.96
CA LEU A 313 -4.45 -4.67 29.48
C LEU A 313 -5.36 -3.69 30.21
N ASP A 314 -4.81 -2.81 31.06
CA ASP A 314 -5.57 -1.80 31.78
C ASP A 314 -6.28 -0.83 30.84
N ALA A 315 -5.57 -0.35 29.81
CA ALA A 315 -6.15 0.49 28.76
C ALA A 315 -7.30 -0.24 28.03
N HIS A 316 -7.08 -1.50 27.65
CA HIS A 316 -8.07 -2.31 26.95
C HIS A 316 -9.32 -2.54 27.79
N LEU A 317 -9.16 -2.96 29.04
CA LEU A 317 -10.26 -3.22 29.96
C LEU A 317 -11.02 -1.94 30.32
N GLY A 318 -10.33 -0.83 30.52
CA GLY A 318 -10.95 0.47 30.83
C GLY A 318 -11.93 0.93 29.74
N VAL A 319 -11.60 0.70 28.48
CA VAL A 319 -12.46 1.08 27.33
C VAL A 319 -13.60 0.06 27.14
N ILE A 320 -13.31 -1.25 27.15
CA ILE A 320 -14.34 -2.28 26.94
C ILE A 320 -15.39 -2.25 28.04
N SER A 321 -14.98 -1.98 29.28
CA SER A 321 -15.91 -1.86 30.42
C SER A 321 -16.71 -0.54 30.42
N GLY A 322 -16.41 0.39 29.50
CA GLY A 322 -17.05 1.71 29.44
C GLY A 322 -16.61 2.65 30.57
N GLN A 323 -15.59 2.30 31.35
CA GLN A 323 -15.07 3.13 32.45
C GLN A 323 -14.26 4.32 31.95
N ARG A 324 -13.66 4.21 30.76
CA ARG A 324 -12.82 5.26 30.16
C ARG A 324 -13.23 5.51 28.72
N ARG A 325 -13.13 6.75 28.28
CA ARG A 325 -13.33 7.10 26.87
C ARG A 325 -12.10 6.68 26.05
N PRO A 326 -12.28 6.23 24.81
CA PRO A 326 -11.16 5.82 23.94
C PRO A 326 -10.08 6.90 23.82
N ASP A 327 -10.46 8.15 23.62
CA ASP A 327 -9.55 9.28 23.42
C ASP A 327 -8.67 9.53 24.64
N ASP A 328 -9.29 9.66 25.82
CA ASP A 328 -8.58 9.89 27.11
C ASP A 328 -7.66 8.70 27.43
N THR A 329 -8.09 7.50 27.05
CA THR A 329 -7.33 6.27 27.27
C THR A 329 -6.10 6.22 26.38
N LEU A 330 -6.21 6.64 25.12
CA LEU A 330 -5.08 6.66 24.19
C LEU A 330 -4.01 7.63 24.66
N GLU A 331 -4.39 8.86 25.02
CA GLU A 331 -3.45 9.87 25.55
C GLU A 331 -2.73 9.39 26.80
N SER A 332 -3.49 8.90 27.79
CA SER A 332 -2.93 8.37 29.02
C SER A 332 -2.00 7.18 28.79
N TYR A 333 -2.40 6.26 27.91
CA TYR A 333 -1.62 5.07 27.59
C TYR A 333 -0.29 5.44 26.94
N VAL A 334 -0.30 6.32 25.95
CA VAL A 334 0.92 6.76 25.24
C VAL A 334 1.85 7.53 26.17
N ALA A 335 1.32 8.38 27.06
CA ALA A 335 2.12 9.10 28.04
C ALA A 335 2.83 8.12 29.00
N GLN A 336 2.11 7.14 29.55
CA GLN A 336 2.67 6.14 30.45
C GLN A 336 3.69 5.23 29.76
N LEU A 337 3.41 4.80 28.52
CA LEU A 337 4.33 4.01 27.72
C LEU A 337 5.61 4.77 27.41
N SER A 338 5.51 6.04 27.03
CA SER A 338 6.64 6.92 26.77
C SER A 338 7.53 7.08 28.01
N ALA A 339 6.93 7.36 29.16
CA ALA A 339 7.64 7.48 30.43
C ALA A 339 8.39 6.17 30.78
N LEU A 340 7.76 5.02 30.59
CA LEU A 340 8.37 3.71 30.86
C LEU A 340 9.59 3.47 29.95
N LEU A 341 9.47 3.74 28.66
CA LEU A 341 10.55 3.54 27.68
C LEU A 341 11.72 4.51 27.89
N GLN A 342 11.44 5.75 28.25
CA GLN A 342 12.47 6.76 28.54
C GLN A 342 13.23 6.43 29.83
N ASN A 343 12.55 6.00 30.89
CA ASN A 343 13.17 5.58 32.15
C ASN A 343 14.07 4.35 31.97
N ALA A 344 13.67 3.41 31.10
CA ALA A 344 14.48 2.25 30.76
C ALA A 344 15.75 2.59 29.96
N SER A 345 15.77 3.74 29.29
CA SER A 345 16.91 4.24 28.51
C SER A 345 17.88 5.10 29.32
N GLY A 346 17.61 5.38 30.58
CA GLY A 346 18.49 6.12 31.51
C GLY A 346 19.76 5.33 31.88
N PRO A 347 20.82 5.99 32.35
CA PRO A 347 22.00 5.29 32.84
C PRO A 347 21.60 4.39 34.01
N ALA A 348 21.98 3.11 33.92
CA ALA A 348 21.78 2.17 35.01
C ALA A 348 22.40 2.81 36.29
N SER A 349 21.54 3.14 37.27
CA SER A 349 22.01 3.56 38.56
C SER A 349 22.89 2.44 39.14
N SER A 350 24.17 2.69 39.20
CA SER A 350 25.15 1.82 39.85
C SER A 350 24.77 1.69 41.33
N GLY A 351 23.91 0.72 41.62
CA GLY A 351 23.69 0.26 42.98
C GLY A 351 24.97 -0.41 43.47
N GLN A 352 25.83 0.34 44.10
CA GLN A 352 26.86 -0.25 44.96
C GLN A 352 26.18 -1.04 46.07
N PRO A 353 26.43 -2.34 46.21
CA PRO A 353 26.08 -3.04 47.46
C PRO A 353 27.01 -2.52 48.56
N GLY A 354 26.44 -1.81 49.54
CA GLY A 354 27.16 -1.44 50.74
C GLY A 354 27.82 -2.67 51.38
N ARG A 355 29.14 -2.65 51.53
CA ARG A 355 29.87 -3.58 52.43
C ARG A 355 29.43 -3.28 53.85
N PRO A 356 28.99 -4.27 54.64
CA PRO A 356 28.95 -4.13 56.09
C PRO A 356 30.35 -4.19 56.67
N ALA A 357 30.61 -3.31 57.64
CA ALA A 357 31.80 -3.28 58.46
C ALA A 357 31.85 -4.45 59.45
#